data_d0c16d086c9f22c577b2d954147dbf5d
#
_entry.id   d0c16d086c9f22c577b2d954147dbf5d
#
_cell.length_a   1.000
_cell.length_b   1.000
_cell.length_c   1.000
_cell.angle_alpha   90.00
_cell.angle_beta   90.00
_cell.angle_gamma   90.00
#
_symmetry.space_group_name_H-M   'P 1'
#
loop_
_entity.id
_entity.type
_entity.pdbx_description
1 polymer ?
#
loop_
_entity_poly.entity_id
_entity_poly.type
_entity_poly.pdbx_seq_one_letter_code
_entity_poly.pdbx_strand_id
1 'polypeptide(L)'
;IFGVNTFAHRFPHLLFALISVYSVYKLARHLSDKTTAKLAALMLATSQAFVLAITDARMETPLSAGIIFGLWQMILYIDNKKAINLFLAALGTAVAFSTKGWLGPVIIFLTVFFYILLNRKWEIFSLFKTWMFIPVFFLLISPVLYAYYIQFDLHPEKVIRGKSGHSGIRFILWGQLFERAGGFDVKERHSSYFFLYHTFLWSFFPWSVFAYTAL
;
A
#
# COMPACT_ATOMS: atom_id res chain seq x y z
N ILE A 1 18.99 18.13 -7.22
CA ILE A 1 18.48 18.94 -8.34
C ILE A 1 17.64 20.10 -7.79
N PHE A 2 16.71 19.87 -6.86
CA PHE A 2 15.81 20.91 -6.32
C PHE A 2 16.29 21.54 -4.99
N GLY A 3 17.44 21.13 -4.44
CA GLY A 3 17.90 21.56 -3.13
C GLY A 3 17.03 21.05 -1.98
N VAL A 4 17.39 21.42 -0.74
CA VAL A 4 16.63 21.06 0.46
C VAL A 4 15.61 22.18 0.73
N ASN A 5 14.41 22.02 0.19
CA ASN A 5 13.31 22.97 0.41
C ASN A 5 11.96 22.23 0.56
N THR A 6 10.96 22.94 1.05
CA THR A 6 9.62 22.39 1.30
C THR A 6 8.97 21.82 0.04
N PHE A 7 9.20 22.41 -1.12
CA PHE A 7 8.68 21.93 -2.40
C PHE A 7 9.29 20.57 -2.77
N ALA A 8 10.64 20.46 -2.73
CA ALA A 8 11.33 19.21 -3.05
C ALA A 8 10.87 18.03 -2.15
N HIS A 9 10.53 18.33 -0.89
CA HIS A 9 10.04 17.33 0.05
C HIS A 9 8.59 16.90 -0.23
N ARG A 10 7.70 17.83 -0.60
CA ARG A 10 6.27 17.57 -0.80
C ARG A 10 5.91 17.11 -2.22
N PHE A 11 6.67 17.49 -3.22
CA PHE A 11 6.40 17.19 -4.62
C PHE A 11 6.23 15.67 -4.92
N PRO A 12 7.09 14.76 -4.42
CA PRO A 12 6.89 13.32 -4.62
C PRO A 12 5.56 12.81 -4.06
N HIS A 13 5.14 13.32 -2.88
CA HIS A 13 3.87 12.92 -2.27
C HIS A 13 2.67 13.38 -3.09
N LEU A 14 2.75 14.57 -3.71
CA LEU A 14 1.73 15.03 -4.66
C LEU A 14 1.62 14.09 -5.87
N LEU A 15 2.74 13.64 -6.44
CA LEU A 15 2.72 12.68 -7.55
C LEU A 15 2.08 11.35 -7.14
N PHE A 16 2.42 10.81 -5.97
CA PHE A 16 1.79 9.59 -5.46
C PHE A 16 0.29 9.79 -5.18
N ALA A 17 -0.10 10.97 -4.72
CA ALA A 17 -1.52 11.30 -4.53
C ALA A 17 -2.29 11.29 -5.85
N LEU A 18 -1.74 11.90 -6.90
CA LEU A 18 -2.34 11.87 -8.24
C LEU A 18 -2.45 10.45 -8.80
N ILE A 19 -1.41 9.62 -8.61
CA ILE A 19 -1.44 8.20 -8.97
C ILE A 19 -2.55 7.48 -8.20
N SER A 20 -2.73 7.74 -6.91
CA SER A 20 -3.78 7.13 -6.09
C SER A 20 -5.16 7.47 -6.61
N VAL A 21 -5.45 8.76 -6.80
CA VAL A 21 -6.77 9.25 -7.27
C VAL A 21 -7.07 8.72 -8.67
N TYR A 22 -6.08 8.76 -9.57
CA TYR A 22 -6.24 8.20 -10.91
C TYR A 22 -6.49 6.69 -10.90
N SER A 23 -5.79 5.96 -10.05
CA SER A 23 -5.92 4.51 -9.93
C SER A 23 -7.29 4.11 -9.36
N VAL A 24 -7.79 4.84 -8.34
CA VAL A 24 -9.15 4.65 -7.83
C VAL A 24 -10.18 4.89 -8.93
N TYR A 25 -10.04 6.00 -9.68
CA TYR A 25 -10.95 6.28 -10.80
C TYR A 25 -10.97 5.14 -11.81
N LYS A 26 -9.79 4.66 -12.22
CA LYS A 26 -9.67 3.58 -13.22
C LYS A 26 -10.19 2.25 -12.70
N LEU A 27 -9.88 1.91 -11.46
CA LEU A 27 -10.35 0.68 -10.81
C LEU A 27 -11.88 0.71 -10.68
N ALA A 28 -12.45 1.77 -10.13
CA ALA A 28 -13.89 1.91 -9.96
C ALA A 28 -14.63 1.92 -11.31
N ARG A 29 -14.05 2.53 -12.35
CA ARG A 29 -14.61 2.52 -13.70
C ARG A 29 -14.58 1.13 -14.34
N HIS A 30 -13.60 0.31 -13.98
CA HIS A 30 -13.50 -1.07 -14.47
C HIS A 30 -14.53 -1.98 -13.78
N LEU A 31 -14.78 -1.77 -12.49
CA LEU A 31 -15.68 -2.59 -11.69
C LEU A 31 -17.16 -2.13 -11.76
N SER A 32 -17.40 -0.88 -12.14
CA SER A 32 -18.72 -0.26 -12.13
C SER A 32 -18.85 0.74 -13.29
N ASP A 33 -19.56 1.84 -13.08
CA ASP A 33 -19.85 2.86 -14.08
C ASP A 33 -18.98 4.13 -13.91
N LYS A 34 -19.11 5.06 -14.88
CA LYS A 34 -18.35 6.30 -14.92
C LYS A 34 -18.68 7.26 -13.76
N THR A 35 -19.93 7.25 -13.32
CA THR A 35 -20.41 8.13 -12.24
C THR A 35 -19.83 7.69 -10.91
N THR A 36 -19.94 6.40 -10.61
CA THR A 36 -19.33 5.78 -9.42
C THR A 36 -17.82 6.00 -9.38
N ALA A 37 -17.15 5.89 -10.53
CA ALA A 37 -15.71 6.13 -10.63
C ALA A 37 -15.32 7.58 -10.28
N LYS A 38 -16.09 8.56 -10.76
CA LYS A 38 -15.85 9.97 -10.43
C LYS A 38 -16.08 10.24 -8.94
N LEU A 39 -17.15 9.69 -8.37
CA LEU A 39 -17.44 9.83 -6.94
C LEU A 39 -16.37 9.18 -6.08
N ALA A 40 -15.92 7.98 -6.40
CA ALA A 40 -14.86 7.30 -5.67
C ALA A 40 -13.54 8.10 -5.68
N ALA A 41 -13.16 8.64 -6.84
CA ALA A 41 -11.98 9.49 -6.97
C ALA A 41 -12.13 10.81 -6.18
N LEU A 42 -13.30 11.44 -6.21
CA LEU A 42 -13.60 12.65 -5.45
C LEU A 42 -13.55 12.36 -3.93
N MET A 43 -14.16 11.26 -3.48
CA MET A 43 -14.14 10.82 -2.08
C MET A 43 -12.72 10.64 -1.56
N LEU A 44 -11.85 9.96 -2.32
CA LEU A 44 -10.45 9.82 -1.92
C LEU A 44 -9.74 11.18 -1.89
N ALA A 45 -9.86 11.97 -2.95
CA ALA A 45 -9.15 13.24 -3.09
C ALA A 45 -9.51 14.28 -2.01
N THR A 46 -10.73 14.20 -1.46
CA THR A 46 -11.26 15.15 -0.46
C THR A 46 -11.37 14.56 0.94
N SER A 47 -11.00 13.29 1.15
CA SER A 47 -10.99 12.72 2.49
C SER A 47 -9.89 13.35 3.35
N GLN A 48 -10.24 13.70 4.59
CA GLN A 48 -9.36 14.47 5.48
C GLN A 48 -8.02 13.76 5.72
N ALA A 49 -8.03 12.47 6.01
CA ALA A 49 -6.78 11.73 6.24
C ALA A 49 -5.85 11.73 5.03
N PHE A 50 -6.42 11.64 3.81
CA PHE A 50 -5.62 11.65 2.59
C PHE A 50 -5.00 13.03 2.33
N VAL A 51 -5.77 14.11 2.51
CA VAL A 51 -5.27 15.49 2.38
C VAL A 51 -4.15 15.76 3.39
N LEU A 52 -4.35 15.36 4.65
CA LEU A 52 -3.32 15.51 5.69
C LEU A 52 -2.07 14.68 5.40
N ALA A 53 -2.21 13.45 4.88
CA ALA A 53 -1.07 12.63 4.51
C ALA A 53 -0.21 13.24 3.39
N ILE A 54 -0.84 13.97 2.46
CA ILE A 54 -0.14 14.69 1.38
C ILE A 54 0.59 15.92 1.95
N THR A 55 -0.09 16.72 2.76
CA THR A 55 0.44 17.97 3.30
C THR A 55 1.58 17.75 4.29
N ASP A 56 1.49 16.71 5.11
CA ASP A 56 2.52 16.31 6.08
C ASP A 56 3.63 15.44 5.45
N ALA A 57 3.55 15.17 4.15
CA ALA A 57 4.49 14.28 3.42
C ALA A 57 4.69 12.92 4.12
N ARG A 58 3.59 12.28 4.52
CA ARG A 58 3.61 10.99 5.24
C ARG A 58 3.81 9.82 4.30
N MET A 59 4.37 8.74 4.84
CA MET A 59 4.55 7.47 4.11
C MET A 59 3.24 6.79 3.69
N GLU A 60 2.10 7.22 4.25
CA GLU A 60 0.76 6.75 3.89
C GLU A 60 0.42 7.07 2.43
N THR A 61 0.89 8.19 1.88
CA THR A 61 0.61 8.59 0.50
C THR A 61 1.23 7.63 -0.53
N PRO A 62 2.55 7.35 -0.52
CA PRO A 62 3.14 6.37 -1.44
C PRO A 62 2.64 4.94 -1.16
N LEU A 63 2.33 4.59 0.10
CA LEU A 63 1.73 3.30 0.44
C LEU A 63 0.37 3.13 -0.24
N SER A 64 -0.52 4.11 -0.10
CA SER A 64 -1.85 4.10 -0.73
C SER A 64 -1.76 4.04 -2.25
N ALA A 65 -0.84 4.81 -2.84
CA ALA A 65 -0.59 4.77 -4.28
C ALA A 65 -0.17 3.38 -4.75
N GLY A 66 0.80 2.76 -4.06
CA GLY A 66 1.28 1.42 -4.39
C GLY A 66 0.18 0.36 -4.26
N ILE A 67 -0.61 0.42 -3.18
CA ILE A 67 -1.73 -0.53 -2.95
C ILE A 67 -2.79 -0.37 -4.04
N ILE A 68 -3.30 0.83 -4.26
CA ILE A 68 -4.43 1.04 -5.17
C ILE A 68 -4.02 0.79 -6.61
N PHE A 69 -2.83 1.27 -7.01
CA PHE A 69 -2.29 1.01 -8.35
C PHE A 69 -2.03 -0.48 -8.56
N GLY A 70 -1.41 -1.16 -7.59
CA GLY A 70 -1.17 -2.60 -7.62
C GLY A 70 -2.47 -3.40 -7.75
N LEU A 71 -3.51 -3.06 -6.97
CA LEU A 71 -4.84 -3.66 -7.05
C LEU A 71 -5.49 -3.46 -8.43
N TRP A 72 -5.50 -2.22 -8.92
CA TRP A 72 -6.05 -1.92 -10.24
C TRP A 72 -5.39 -2.75 -11.33
N GLN A 73 -4.06 -2.79 -11.37
CA GLN A 73 -3.32 -3.53 -12.37
C GLN A 73 -3.50 -5.05 -12.23
N MET A 74 -3.56 -5.56 -10.99
CA MET A 74 -3.78 -6.99 -10.75
C MET A 74 -5.17 -7.43 -11.20
N ILE A 75 -6.21 -6.65 -10.92
CA ILE A 75 -7.58 -6.93 -11.39
C ILE A 75 -7.63 -6.90 -12.93
N LEU A 76 -7.01 -5.91 -13.57
CA LEU A 76 -6.88 -5.88 -15.03
C LEU A 76 -6.14 -7.09 -15.58
N TYR A 77 -5.12 -7.59 -14.88
CA TYR A 77 -4.43 -8.81 -15.30
C TYR A 77 -5.33 -10.03 -15.21
N ILE A 78 -6.08 -10.17 -14.13
CA ILE A 78 -7.02 -11.28 -13.93
C ILE A 78 -8.06 -11.31 -15.04
N ASP A 79 -8.55 -10.14 -15.48
CA ASP A 79 -9.60 -10.04 -16.49
C ASP A 79 -9.06 -10.16 -17.93
N ASN A 80 -7.93 -9.50 -18.22
CA ASN A 80 -7.41 -9.37 -19.59
C ASN A 80 -6.19 -10.28 -19.88
N LYS A 81 -5.57 -10.88 -18.85
CA LYS A 81 -4.40 -11.78 -18.94
C LYS A 81 -3.17 -11.17 -19.64
N LYS A 82 -3.07 -9.81 -19.66
CA LYS A 82 -1.95 -9.09 -20.28
C LYS A 82 -0.76 -9.02 -19.33
N ALA A 83 0.41 -9.50 -19.77
CA ALA A 83 1.64 -9.54 -18.97
C ALA A 83 2.08 -8.16 -18.46
N ILE A 84 1.81 -7.09 -19.22
CA ILE A 84 2.13 -5.73 -18.78
C ILE A 84 1.38 -5.34 -17.49
N ASN A 85 0.13 -5.76 -17.34
CA ASN A 85 -0.64 -5.48 -16.14
C ASN A 85 -0.06 -6.24 -14.92
N LEU A 86 0.45 -7.46 -15.14
CA LEU A 86 1.13 -8.23 -14.10
C LEU A 86 2.41 -7.52 -13.63
N PHE A 87 3.23 -7.04 -14.57
CA PHE A 87 4.44 -6.28 -14.27
C PHE A 87 4.11 -4.99 -13.49
N LEU A 88 3.11 -4.24 -13.93
CA LEU A 88 2.68 -3.01 -13.26
C LEU A 88 2.07 -3.30 -11.88
N ALA A 89 1.37 -4.43 -11.71
CA ALA A 89 0.88 -4.88 -10.42
C ALA A 89 2.04 -5.19 -9.47
N ALA A 90 3.08 -5.89 -9.95
CA ALA A 90 4.28 -6.15 -9.17
C ALA A 90 5.01 -4.86 -8.79
N LEU A 91 5.08 -3.87 -9.70
CA LEU A 91 5.64 -2.55 -9.42
C LEU A 91 4.88 -1.82 -8.30
N GLY A 92 3.54 -1.75 -8.39
CA GLY A 92 2.71 -1.15 -7.33
C GLY A 92 2.89 -1.86 -5.99
N THR A 93 2.93 -3.19 -6.01
CA THR A 93 3.16 -4.00 -4.80
C THR A 93 4.56 -3.77 -4.21
N ALA A 94 5.59 -3.62 -5.06
CA ALA A 94 6.95 -3.32 -4.63
C ALA A 94 7.06 -1.91 -4.00
N VAL A 95 6.39 -0.90 -4.56
CA VAL A 95 6.29 0.44 -3.96
C VAL A 95 5.62 0.36 -2.59
N ALA A 96 4.50 -0.36 -2.47
CA ALA A 96 3.81 -0.53 -1.18
C ALA A 96 4.68 -1.26 -0.15
N PHE A 97 5.40 -2.32 -0.55
CA PHE A 97 6.35 -3.04 0.29
C PHE A 97 7.49 -2.12 0.77
N SER A 98 8.05 -1.32 -0.12
CA SER A 98 9.18 -0.42 0.18
C SER A 98 8.83 0.64 1.23
N THR A 99 7.54 0.95 1.41
CA THR A 99 7.08 1.94 2.39
C THR A 99 6.83 1.37 3.78
N LYS A 100 6.11 0.26 3.89
CA LYS A 100 5.69 -0.35 5.18
C LYS A 100 5.83 -1.88 5.20
N GLY A 101 6.77 -2.46 4.45
CA GLY A 101 6.99 -3.91 4.40
C GLY A 101 5.75 -4.67 3.91
N TRP A 102 5.45 -5.80 4.52
CA TRP A 102 4.38 -6.71 4.10
C TRP A 102 2.95 -6.15 4.20
N LEU A 103 2.73 -5.05 4.89
CA LEU A 103 1.38 -4.49 5.05
C LEU A 103 0.70 -4.24 3.70
N GLY A 104 1.41 -3.60 2.76
CA GLY A 104 0.88 -3.32 1.42
C GLY A 104 0.57 -4.60 0.62
N PRO A 105 1.55 -5.50 0.42
CA PRO A 105 1.32 -6.77 -0.25
C PRO A 105 0.17 -7.59 0.35
N VAL A 106 0.06 -7.69 1.67
CA VAL A 106 -1.02 -8.45 2.34
C VAL A 106 -2.39 -7.88 1.98
N ILE A 107 -2.56 -6.56 1.99
CA ILE A 107 -3.83 -5.92 1.59
C ILE A 107 -4.16 -6.24 0.12
N ILE A 108 -3.17 -6.14 -0.77
CA ILE A 108 -3.35 -6.44 -2.19
C ILE A 108 -3.76 -7.90 -2.38
N PHE A 109 -3.01 -8.84 -1.81
CA PHE A 109 -3.27 -10.27 -1.98
C PHE A 109 -4.60 -10.69 -1.38
N LEU A 110 -4.95 -10.19 -0.20
CA LEU A 110 -6.24 -10.50 0.44
C LEU A 110 -7.40 -10.00 -0.43
N THR A 111 -7.32 -8.77 -0.93
CA THR A 111 -8.36 -8.19 -1.79
C THR A 111 -8.49 -8.96 -3.11
N VAL A 112 -7.36 -9.30 -3.72
CA VAL A 112 -7.31 -10.10 -4.97
C VAL A 112 -7.85 -11.51 -4.74
N PHE A 113 -7.53 -12.13 -3.61
CA PHE A 113 -8.07 -13.45 -3.24
C PHE A 113 -9.60 -13.43 -3.18
N PHE A 114 -10.18 -12.46 -2.49
CA PHE A 114 -11.64 -12.31 -2.45
C PHE A 114 -12.23 -11.98 -3.82
N TYR A 115 -11.56 -11.18 -4.64
CA TYR A 115 -12.00 -10.92 -6.01
C TYR A 115 -12.06 -12.20 -6.84
N ILE A 116 -11.03 -13.06 -6.78
CA ILE A 116 -10.96 -14.35 -7.48
C ILE A 116 -12.06 -15.29 -6.94
N LEU A 117 -12.23 -15.37 -5.63
CA LEU A 117 -13.22 -16.21 -4.97
C LEU A 117 -14.64 -15.86 -5.40
N LEU A 118 -15.02 -14.58 -5.31
CA LEU A 118 -16.36 -14.10 -5.64
C LEU A 118 -16.69 -14.22 -7.12
N ASN A 119 -15.70 -13.98 -8.00
CA ASN A 119 -15.88 -14.06 -9.45
C ASN A 119 -15.53 -15.44 -10.03
N ARG A 120 -15.17 -16.42 -9.19
CA ARG A 120 -14.81 -17.79 -9.56
C ARG A 120 -13.70 -17.89 -10.62
N LYS A 121 -12.75 -16.95 -10.64
CA LYS A 121 -11.65 -16.85 -11.63
C LYS A 121 -10.43 -17.68 -11.26
N TRP A 122 -10.63 -18.93 -10.82
CA TRP A 122 -9.55 -19.82 -10.35
C TRP A 122 -8.55 -20.21 -11.45
N GLU A 123 -8.98 -20.15 -12.72
CA GLU A 123 -8.14 -20.43 -13.88
C GLU A 123 -6.85 -19.59 -13.95
N ILE A 124 -6.83 -18.45 -13.26
CA ILE A 124 -5.67 -17.57 -13.24
C ILE A 124 -4.42 -18.27 -12.66
N PHE A 125 -4.60 -19.19 -11.70
CA PHE A 125 -3.50 -19.93 -11.09
C PHE A 125 -2.88 -21.00 -11.99
N SER A 126 -3.60 -21.46 -13.02
CA SER A 126 -3.08 -22.40 -14.00
C SER A 126 -2.15 -21.74 -15.04
N LEU A 127 -2.18 -20.42 -15.14
CA LEU A 127 -1.35 -19.68 -16.08
C LEU A 127 0.07 -19.53 -15.55
N PHE A 128 1.07 -20.04 -16.26
CA PHE A 128 2.48 -19.86 -15.90
C PHE A 128 2.86 -18.38 -15.68
N LYS A 129 2.30 -17.49 -16.49
CA LYS A 129 2.53 -16.04 -16.38
C LYS A 129 2.18 -15.50 -14.99
N THR A 130 1.19 -16.03 -14.31
CA THR A 130 0.78 -15.57 -12.95
C THR A 130 1.91 -15.78 -11.94
N TRP A 131 2.63 -16.89 -12.06
CA TRP A 131 3.74 -17.20 -11.16
C TRP A 131 4.97 -16.32 -11.42
N MET A 132 5.08 -15.71 -12.60
CA MET A 132 6.10 -14.69 -12.90
C MET A 132 5.98 -13.43 -12.03
N PHE A 133 4.83 -13.23 -11.39
CA PHE A 133 4.68 -12.14 -10.41
C PHE A 133 5.73 -12.21 -9.31
N ILE A 134 5.99 -13.41 -8.78
CA ILE A 134 6.90 -13.61 -7.63
C ILE A 134 8.33 -13.17 -7.96
N PRO A 135 9.00 -13.69 -8.99
CA PRO A 135 10.37 -13.26 -9.30
C PRO A 135 10.45 -11.80 -9.73
N VAL A 136 9.45 -11.27 -10.42
CA VAL A 136 9.40 -9.84 -10.78
C VAL A 136 9.27 -8.96 -9.54
N PHE A 137 8.40 -9.33 -8.60
CA PHE A 137 8.26 -8.61 -7.33
C PHE A 137 9.58 -8.58 -6.55
N PHE A 138 10.24 -9.75 -6.37
CA PHE A 138 11.51 -9.82 -5.67
C PHE A 138 12.63 -9.05 -6.38
N LEU A 139 12.65 -9.05 -7.71
CA LEU A 139 13.58 -8.23 -8.49
C LEU A 139 13.34 -6.73 -8.22
N LEU A 140 12.09 -6.29 -8.18
CA LEU A 140 11.75 -4.88 -7.97
C LEU A 140 12.02 -4.39 -6.53
N ILE A 141 11.93 -5.27 -5.53
CA ILE A 141 12.28 -4.89 -4.14
C ILE A 141 13.76 -5.08 -3.84
N SER A 142 14.53 -5.73 -4.71
CA SER A 142 15.95 -6.04 -4.47
C SER A 142 16.83 -4.80 -4.15
N PRO A 143 16.62 -3.60 -4.74
CA PRO A 143 17.38 -2.41 -4.35
C PRO A 143 17.13 -2.00 -2.90
N VAL A 144 15.90 -2.15 -2.43
CA VAL A 144 15.54 -1.84 -1.04
C VAL A 144 16.17 -2.87 -0.09
N LEU A 145 16.08 -4.16 -0.42
CA LEU A 145 16.74 -5.21 0.37
C LEU A 145 18.26 -5.00 0.43
N TYR A 146 18.87 -4.64 -0.69
CA TYR A 146 20.31 -4.34 -0.77
C TYR A 146 20.69 -3.13 0.10
N ALA A 147 19.86 -2.08 0.10
CA ALA A 147 20.08 -0.93 0.97
C ALA A 147 20.02 -1.30 2.46
N TYR A 148 19.05 -2.15 2.85
CA TYR A 148 18.97 -2.67 4.23
C TYR A 148 20.18 -3.54 4.59
N TYR A 149 20.64 -4.38 3.66
CA TYR A 149 21.84 -5.21 3.86
C TYR A 149 23.08 -4.35 4.11
N ILE A 150 23.36 -3.38 3.24
CA ILE A 150 24.54 -2.49 3.42
C ILE A 150 24.44 -1.70 4.72
N GLN A 151 23.26 -1.19 5.05
CA GLN A 151 23.13 -0.26 6.15
C GLN A 151 23.13 -0.93 7.52
N PHE A 152 22.67 -2.17 7.63
CA PHE A 152 22.50 -2.84 8.91
C PHE A 152 23.29 -4.14 9.01
N ASP A 153 23.22 -5.02 8.01
CA ASP A 153 23.86 -6.34 8.10
C ASP A 153 25.39 -6.26 7.98
N LEU A 154 25.92 -5.28 7.23
CA LEU A 154 27.37 -5.02 7.17
C LEU A 154 27.91 -4.20 8.36
N HIS A 155 27.02 -3.68 9.21
CA HIS A 155 27.37 -2.84 10.35
C HIS A 155 26.73 -3.36 11.65
N PRO A 156 27.14 -4.55 12.13
CA PRO A 156 26.56 -5.17 13.32
C PRO A 156 26.82 -4.38 14.61
N GLU A 157 27.80 -3.47 14.59
CA GLU A 157 28.13 -2.55 15.68
C GLU A 157 27.05 -1.47 15.92
N LYS A 158 26.16 -1.23 14.96
CA LYS A 158 25.10 -0.23 15.10
C LYS A 158 24.08 -0.65 16.15
N VAL A 159 23.88 0.21 17.13
CA VAL A 159 22.87 0.01 18.18
C VAL A 159 21.52 0.58 17.69
N ILE A 160 20.51 -0.28 17.56
CA ILE A 160 19.15 0.09 17.18
C ILE A 160 18.21 -0.31 18.31
N ARG A 161 17.44 0.65 18.84
CA ARG A 161 16.54 0.42 19.98
C ARG A 161 17.22 -0.24 21.18
N GLY A 162 18.47 0.13 21.44
CA GLY A 162 19.26 -0.39 22.56
C GLY A 162 19.82 -1.79 22.40
N LYS A 163 19.77 -2.37 21.21
CA LYS A 163 20.35 -3.69 20.89
C LYS A 163 21.30 -3.59 19.71
N SER A 164 22.41 -4.31 19.73
CA SER A 164 23.36 -4.49 18.63
C SER A 164 23.11 -5.80 17.87
N GLY A 165 23.67 -5.91 16.66
CA GLY A 165 23.60 -7.16 15.87
C GLY A 165 22.25 -7.40 15.19
N HIS A 166 21.49 -6.36 14.86
CA HIS A 166 20.24 -6.48 14.13
C HIS A 166 20.47 -6.68 12.62
N SER A 167 19.91 -7.76 12.06
CA SER A 167 19.84 -7.93 10.60
C SER A 167 18.71 -7.10 10.01
N GLY A 168 19.06 -6.17 9.10
CA GLY A 168 18.10 -5.32 8.39
C GLY A 168 17.19 -6.12 7.47
N ILE A 169 17.74 -7.14 6.79
CA ILE A 169 16.95 -8.04 5.92
C ILE A 169 15.93 -8.83 6.75
N ARG A 170 16.36 -9.42 7.85
CA ARG A 170 15.44 -10.15 8.74
C ARG A 170 14.35 -9.24 9.29
N PHE A 171 14.69 -7.99 9.61
CA PHE A 171 13.73 -7.03 10.12
C PHE A 171 12.66 -6.68 9.09
N ILE A 172 13.04 -6.31 7.83
CA ILE A 172 12.06 -5.91 6.82
C ILE A 172 11.19 -7.07 6.31
N LEU A 173 11.78 -8.30 6.24
CA LEU A 173 11.06 -9.48 5.75
C LEU A 173 10.16 -10.11 6.82
N TRP A 174 10.59 -10.14 8.08
CA TRP A 174 9.89 -10.87 9.14
C TRP A 174 9.60 -10.01 10.38
N GLY A 175 10.57 -9.23 10.84
CA GLY A 175 10.49 -8.48 12.08
C GLY A 175 9.30 -7.52 12.10
N GLN A 176 9.12 -6.72 11.05
CA GLN A 176 8.01 -5.78 10.95
C GLN A 176 6.63 -6.45 10.98
N LEU A 177 6.49 -7.63 10.37
CA LEU A 177 5.23 -8.36 10.36
C LEU A 177 4.91 -8.90 11.75
N PHE A 178 5.88 -9.56 12.39
CA PHE A 178 5.70 -10.15 13.71
C PHE A 178 5.57 -9.11 14.83
N GLU A 179 6.31 -8.01 14.78
CA GLU A 179 6.16 -6.91 15.75
C GLU A 179 4.75 -6.32 15.69
N ARG A 180 4.20 -6.14 14.49
CA ARG A 180 2.84 -5.60 14.32
C ARG A 180 1.76 -6.62 14.67
N ALA A 181 1.94 -7.89 14.31
CA ALA A 181 0.98 -8.96 14.61
C ALA A 181 1.02 -9.37 16.09
N GLY A 182 2.20 -9.36 16.70
CA GLY A 182 2.41 -9.80 18.09
C GLY A 182 2.14 -8.74 19.16
N GLY A 183 1.86 -7.48 18.75
CA GLY A 183 1.57 -6.41 19.71
C GLY A 183 2.74 -6.04 20.64
N PHE A 184 3.97 -6.42 20.30
CA PHE A 184 5.15 -6.22 21.18
C PHE A 184 5.50 -4.73 21.43
N ASP A 185 4.91 -3.81 20.69
CA ASP A 185 5.07 -2.36 20.87
C ASP A 185 3.83 -1.72 21.54
N VAL A 186 2.87 -2.54 21.97
CA VAL A 186 1.62 -2.08 22.62
C VAL A 186 1.75 -2.29 24.14
N LYS A 187 2.78 -1.66 24.75
CA LYS A 187 2.64 -1.30 26.15
C LYS A 187 1.54 -0.26 26.25
N GLU A 188 0.37 -0.71 26.75
CA GLU A 188 -0.70 0.16 27.27
C GLU A 188 -1.41 1.11 26.27
N ARG A 189 -1.75 0.65 25.08
CA ARG A 189 -2.87 1.29 24.38
C ARG A 189 -4.16 0.55 24.73
N HIS A 190 -4.85 1.02 25.72
CA HIS A 190 -6.27 0.72 25.86
C HIS A 190 -6.97 1.24 24.60
N SER A 191 -7.06 0.40 23.56
CA SER A 191 -7.86 0.72 22.39
C SER A 191 -9.32 0.65 22.81
N SER A 192 -9.92 1.80 23.04
CA SER A 192 -11.36 1.91 23.25
C SER A 192 -12.06 1.28 22.03
N TYR A 193 -13.13 0.51 22.24
CA TYR A 193 -13.99 -0.01 21.16
C TYR A 193 -14.47 1.12 20.23
N PHE A 194 -14.61 2.33 20.75
CA PHE A 194 -14.94 3.54 19.99
C PHE A 194 -13.79 4.08 19.14
N PHE A 195 -12.55 3.60 19.30
CA PHE A 195 -11.40 4.10 18.55
C PHE A 195 -11.58 3.96 17.03
N LEU A 196 -12.07 2.81 16.58
CA LEU A 196 -12.30 2.56 15.15
C LEU A 196 -13.42 3.47 14.60
N TYR A 197 -14.51 3.66 15.36
CA TYR A 197 -15.61 4.57 14.99
C TYR A 197 -15.13 6.01 14.86
N HIS A 198 -14.45 6.50 15.89
CA HIS A 198 -13.90 7.85 15.90
C HIS A 198 -12.88 8.06 14.78
N THR A 199 -11.99 7.09 14.58
CA THR A 199 -10.97 7.15 13.52
C THR A 199 -11.62 7.17 12.14
N PHE A 200 -12.63 6.34 11.89
CA PHE A 200 -13.35 6.34 10.61
C PHE A 200 -14.07 7.67 10.37
N LEU A 201 -14.81 8.19 11.38
CA LEU A 201 -15.50 9.48 11.29
C LEU A 201 -14.55 10.60 10.88
N TRP A 202 -13.44 10.70 11.57
CA TRP A 202 -12.46 11.75 11.36
C TRP A 202 -11.69 11.58 10.04
N SER A 203 -11.20 10.37 9.76
CA SER A 203 -10.32 10.12 8.61
C SER A 203 -11.04 10.24 7.29
N PHE A 204 -12.31 9.82 7.24
CA PHE A 204 -13.11 9.80 6.03
C PHE A 204 -14.05 11.00 5.92
N PHE A 205 -13.93 11.97 6.83
CA PHE A 205 -14.70 13.20 6.73
C PHE A 205 -14.40 13.97 5.41
N PRO A 206 -15.43 14.58 4.74
CA PRO A 206 -16.83 14.68 5.13
C PRO A 206 -17.70 13.45 4.75
N TRP A 207 -17.16 12.50 4.03
CA TRP A 207 -17.90 11.35 3.47
C TRP A 207 -18.40 10.36 4.51
N SER A 208 -17.77 10.31 5.66
CA SER A 208 -18.22 9.49 6.79
C SER A 208 -19.66 9.82 7.22
N VAL A 209 -20.07 11.09 7.16
CA VAL A 209 -21.44 11.51 7.47
C VAL A 209 -22.42 10.88 6.50
N PHE A 210 -22.13 10.90 5.20
CA PHE A 210 -22.97 10.26 4.18
C PHE A 210 -22.99 8.74 4.31
N ALA A 211 -21.87 8.12 4.69
CA ALA A 211 -21.80 6.67 4.91
C ALA A 211 -22.73 6.23 6.04
N TYR A 212 -22.80 7.00 7.15
CA TYR A 212 -23.70 6.68 8.27
C TYR A 212 -25.18 6.95 7.97
N THR A 213 -25.48 7.88 7.06
CA THR A 213 -26.87 8.14 6.66
C THR A 213 -27.38 7.14 5.61
N ALA A 214 -26.48 6.40 4.97
CA ALA A 214 -26.81 5.39 3.96
C ALA A 214 -26.97 3.96 4.53
N LEU A 215 -26.59 3.75 5.82
CA LEU A 215 -26.78 2.51 6.57
C LEU A 215 -28.12 2.46 7.28
#